data_9974044410e13e4c8deec5939611eab0
#
_entry.id   9974044410e13e4c8deec5939611eab0
#
_cell.length_a   1.000
_cell.length_b   1.000
_cell.length_c   1.000
_cell.angle_alpha   90.00
_cell.angle_beta   90.00
_cell.angle_gamma   90.00
#
_symmetry.space_group_name_H-M   'P 1'
#
loop_
_entity.id
_entity.type
_entity.pdbx_description
1 polymer ?
#
loop_
_entity_poly.entity_id
_entity_poly.type
_entity_poly.pdbx_seq_one_letter_code
_entity_poly.pdbx_strand_id
1 'polypeptide(L)'
;IMTMIWAIIIGILLSPHLLGKVIPALQKVISKPEIERSPFLLSMVLYPLGIMFGISAGPQIGVVFEAGLALVLQEFGNMGTMLIALPLAIFMGLGRSSVGATFSLCRDTALGITGDKYGLNSDEGIGTLGTYISGSIFGTLFYSFLAPISLMIGFHPYALAMASGMGSASMMQAATAALVNAAPAYEEQILAYSATSGL
;
A
#
# COMPACT_ATOMS: atom_id res chain seq x y z
N ILE A 1 -2.44 8.87 -9.11
CA ILE A 1 -1.91 9.49 -7.87
C ILE A 1 -2.89 10.54 -7.37
N MET A 2 -3.24 11.54 -8.17
CA MET A 2 -4.13 12.65 -7.77
C MET A 2 -5.49 12.16 -7.28
N THR A 3 -6.09 11.18 -7.94
CA THR A 3 -7.43 10.65 -7.58
C THR A 3 -7.46 10.07 -6.18
N MET A 4 -6.42 9.33 -5.78
CA MET A 4 -6.33 8.70 -4.46
C MET A 4 -6.11 9.73 -3.35
N ILE A 5 -5.26 10.74 -3.59
CA ILE A 5 -5.06 11.85 -2.64
C ILE A 5 -6.39 12.58 -2.41
N TRP A 6 -7.14 12.88 -3.46
CA TRP A 6 -8.46 13.49 -3.34
C TRP A 6 -9.44 12.61 -2.57
N ALA A 7 -9.45 11.30 -2.82
CA ALA A 7 -10.31 10.37 -2.07
C ALA A 7 -10.00 10.38 -0.57
N ILE A 8 -8.71 10.39 -0.20
CA ILE A 8 -8.28 10.48 1.20
C ILE A 8 -8.69 11.82 1.82
N ILE A 9 -8.43 12.93 1.12
CA ILE A 9 -8.81 14.27 1.61
C ILE A 9 -10.33 14.36 1.82
N ILE A 10 -11.12 13.91 0.85
CA ILE A 10 -12.57 13.87 0.95
C ILE A 10 -13.01 12.99 2.12
N GLY A 11 -12.43 11.80 2.28
CA GLY A 11 -12.72 10.90 3.39
C GLY A 11 -12.42 11.53 4.76
N ILE A 12 -11.29 12.20 4.90
CA ILE A 12 -10.92 12.92 6.13
C ILE A 12 -11.89 14.06 6.40
N LEU A 13 -12.24 14.85 5.37
CA LEU A 13 -13.19 15.97 5.51
C LEU A 13 -14.59 15.48 5.90
N LEU A 14 -15.07 14.39 5.31
CA LEU A 14 -16.37 13.80 5.61
C LEU A 14 -16.38 13.05 6.95
N SER A 15 -15.23 12.88 7.60
CA SER A 15 -15.17 12.14 8.87
C SER A 15 -16.06 12.77 9.95
N PRO A 16 -16.58 11.96 10.90
CA PRO A 16 -17.38 12.43 12.03
C PRO A 16 -16.63 13.44 12.90
N HIS A 17 -15.30 13.43 12.86
CA HIS A 17 -14.45 14.29 13.68
C HIS A 17 -14.26 15.70 13.10
N LEU A 18 -14.49 15.89 11.79
CA LEU A 18 -14.39 17.19 11.11
C LEU A 18 -15.78 17.72 10.73
N LEU A 19 -16.20 17.51 9.48
CA LEU A 19 -17.49 18.03 9.01
C LEU A 19 -18.69 17.38 9.70
N GLY A 20 -18.56 16.17 10.19
CA GLY A 20 -19.61 15.53 11.00
C GLY A 20 -19.96 16.30 12.27
N LYS A 21 -19.04 17.09 12.84
CA LYS A 21 -19.35 17.97 13.99
C LYS A 21 -20.15 19.20 13.58
N VAL A 22 -20.00 19.66 12.34
CA VAL A 22 -20.62 20.88 11.82
C VAL A 22 -21.95 20.59 11.12
N ILE A 23 -22.06 19.45 10.49
CA ILE A 23 -23.23 19.04 9.69
C ILE A 23 -23.89 17.82 10.32
N PRO A 24 -24.99 17.98 11.11
CA PRO A 24 -25.66 16.85 11.77
C PRO A 24 -26.20 15.78 10.81
N ALA A 25 -26.51 16.15 9.56
CA ALA A 25 -26.95 15.22 8.55
C ALA A 25 -25.87 14.19 8.17
N LEU A 26 -24.59 14.56 8.20
CA LEU A 26 -23.48 13.65 7.95
C LEU A 26 -23.34 12.59 9.07
N GLN A 27 -23.64 12.94 10.31
CA GLN A 27 -23.62 11.97 11.41
C GLN A 27 -24.67 10.86 11.29
N LYS A 28 -25.77 11.11 10.54
CA LYS A 28 -26.77 10.10 10.22
C LYS A 28 -26.28 9.12 9.15
N VAL A 29 -25.47 9.60 8.21
CA VAL A 29 -24.92 8.78 7.10
C VAL A 29 -23.67 8.04 7.54
N ILE A 30 -22.82 8.67 8.35
CA ILE A 30 -21.58 8.08 8.88
C ILE A 30 -21.76 7.86 10.38
N SER A 31 -22.63 6.91 10.72
CA SER A 31 -22.90 6.55 12.11
C SER A 31 -21.83 5.58 12.65
N LYS A 32 -21.76 5.44 13.98
CA LYS A 32 -20.83 4.46 14.60
C LYS A 32 -20.98 3.05 14.03
N PRO A 33 -22.19 2.50 13.82
CA PRO A 33 -22.36 1.17 13.23
C PRO A 33 -21.79 1.04 11.82
N GLU A 34 -21.87 2.10 10.98
CA GLU A 34 -21.28 2.11 9.65
C GLU A 34 -19.76 2.05 9.72
N ILE A 35 -19.15 2.81 10.64
CA ILE A 35 -17.70 2.79 10.87
C ILE A 35 -17.24 1.40 11.31
N GLU A 36 -17.99 0.75 12.19
CA GLU A 36 -17.69 -0.62 12.66
C GLU A 36 -17.83 -1.67 11.55
N ARG A 37 -18.64 -1.40 10.51
CA ARG A 37 -18.77 -2.26 9.31
C ARG A 37 -17.73 -1.96 8.23
N SER A 38 -16.97 -0.88 8.34
CA SER A 38 -16.00 -0.49 7.32
C SER A 38 -14.93 -1.55 7.02
N PRO A 39 -14.43 -2.37 7.98
CA PRO A 39 -13.50 -3.45 7.67
C PRO A 39 -14.10 -4.51 6.73
N PHE A 40 -15.37 -4.84 6.93
CA PHE A 40 -16.08 -5.77 6.03
C PHE A 40 -16.22 -5.21 4.62
N LEU A 41 -16.59 -3.94 4.47
CA LEU A 41 -16.67 -3.27 3.18
C LEU A 41 -15.29 -3.21 2.49
N LEU A 42 -14.24 -2.94 3.27
CA LEU A 42 -12.86 -2.96 2.77
C LEU A 42 -12.49 -4.34 2.23
N SER A 43 -12.78 -5.40 2.97
CA SER A 43 -12.54 -6.78 2.51
C SER A 43 -13.27 -7.08 1.20
N MET A 44 -14.53 -6.65 1.05
CA MET A 44 -15.29 -6.82 -0.19
C MET A 44 -14.64 -6.11 -1.39
N VAL A 45 -14.03 -4.94 -1.19
CA VAL A 45 -13.31 -4.20 -2.24
C VAL A 45 -11.99 -4.87 -2.61
N LEU A 46 -11.38 -5.62 -1.69
CA LEU A 46 -10.14 -6.35 -1.95
C LEU A 46 -10.32 -7.54 -2.89
N TYR A 47 -11.52 -8.16 -2.96
CA TYR A 47 -11.76 -9.26 -3.90
C TYR A 47 -11.62 -8.85 -5.38
N PRO A 48 -12.27 -7.78 -5.86
CA PRO A 48 -12.05 -7.29 -7.23
C PRO A 48 -10.59 -6.90 -7.49
N LEU A 49 -9.90 -6.34 -6.51
CA LEU A 49 -8.48 -6.01 -6.62
C LEU A 49 -7.63 -7.27 -6.85
N GLY A 50 -7.88 -8.34 -6.07
CA GLY A 50 -7.21 -9.63 -6.26
C GLY A 50 -7.47 -10.24 -7.65
N ILE A 51 -8.72 -10.16 -8.13
CA ILE A 51 -9.07 -10.61 -9.48
C ILE A 51 -8.31 -9.79 -10.53
N MET A 52 -8.23 -8.48 -10.37
CA MET A 52 -7.50 -7.59 -11.29
C MET A 52 -6.01 -7.95 -11.33
N PHE A 53 -5.39 -8.21 -10.19
CA PHE A 53 -4.00 -8.66 -10.14
C PHE A 53 -3.82 -10.02 -10.81
N GLY A 54 -4.71 -10.97 -10.57
CA GLY A 54 -4.68 -12.29 -11.23
C GLY A 54 -4.80 -12.19 -12.75
N ILE A 55 -5.69 -11.34 -13.25
CA ILE A 55 -5.83 -11.09 -14.70
C ILE A 55 -4.56 -10.46 -15.28
N SER A 56 -3.94 -9.54 -14.55
CA SER A 56 -2.72 -8.86 -15.01
C SER A 56 -1.49 -9.78 -14.98
N ALA A 57 -1.37 -10.64 -13.97
CA ALA A 57 -0.24 -11.52 -13.79
C ALA A 57 -0.36 -12.84 -14.57
N GLY A 58 -1.58 -13.32 -14.84
CA GLY A 58 -1.80 -14.58 -15.54
C GLY A 58 -1.07 -14.70 -16.88
N PRO A 59 -1.17 -13.70 -17.79
CA PRO A 59 -0.40 -13.70 -19.04
C PRO A 59 1.12 -13.65 -18.84
N GLN A 60 1.57 -13.17 -17.67
CA GLN A 60 2.99 -12.98 -17.35
C GLN A 60 3.60 -14.16 -16.57
N ILE A 61 2.93 -15.31 -16.54
CA ILE A 61 3.37 -16.47 -15.75
C ILE A 61 4.78 -16.94 -16.13
N GLY A 62 5.19 -16.75 -17.38
CA GLY A 62 6.56 -17.01 -17.82
C GLY A 62 7.58 -16.11 -17.10
N VAL A 63 7.27 -14.83 -16.95
CA VAL A 63 8.11 -13.87 -16.23
C VAL A 63 8.21 -14.23 -14.75
N VAL A 64 7.12 -14.77 -14.15
CA VAL A 64 7.13 -15.27 -12.77
C VAL A 64 8.16 -16.39 -12.59
N PHE A 65 8.20 -17.35 -13.52
CA PHE A 65 9.18 -18.45 -13.46
C PHE A 65 10.61 -17.96 -13.69
N GLU A 66 10.83 -17.04 -14.62
CA GLU A 66 12.14 -16.44 -14.87
C GLU A 66 12.64 -15.63 -13.67
N ALA A 67 11.74 -14.90 -13.02
CA ALA A 67 12.03 -14.09 -11.84
C ALA A 67 12.05 -14.88 -10.53
N GLY A 68 11.75 -16.18 -10.54
CA GLY A 68 11.44 -16.99 -9.35
C GLY A 68 12.38 -16.77 -8.14
N LEU A 69 13.70 -16.83 -8.34
CA LEU A 69 14.66 -16.58 -7.25
C LEU A 69 14.61 -15.13 -6.76
N ALA A 70 14.44 -14.16 -7.66
CA ALA A 70 14.36 -12.75 -7.29
C ALA A 70 13.07 -12.44 -6.50
N LEU A 71 11.95 -13.09 -6.81
CA LEU A 71 10.72 -13.00 -6.02
C LEU A 71 10.89 -13.55 -4.61
N VAL A 72 11.58 -14.68 -4.46
CA VAL A 72 11.91 -15.23 -3.13
C VAL A 72 12.80 -14.27 -2.34
N LEU A 73 13.81 -13.69 -2.97
CA LEU A 73 14.69 -12.69 -2.32
C LEU A 73 13.94 -11.41 -1.94
N GLN A 74 12.94 -11.02 -2.74
CA GLN A 74 12.07 -9.89 -2.44
C GLN A 74 11.31 -10.09 -1.12
N GLU A 75 10.82 -11.29 -0.82
CA GLU A 75 10.13 -11.57 0.43
C GLU A 75 11.05 -11.39 1.65
N PHE A 76 12.33 -11.71 1.53
CA PHE A 76 13.30 -11.35 2.57
C PHE A 76 13.45 -9.83 2.74
N GLY A 77 13.34 -9.06 1.65
CA GLY A 77 13.30 -7.59 1.69
C GLY A 77 12.09 -7.06 2.46
N ASN A 78 10.92 -7.68 2.29
CA ASN A 78 9.71 -7.36 3.04
C ASN A 78 9.89 -7.54 4.55
N MET A 79 10.66 -8.54 5.00
CA MET A 79 10.98 -8.76 6.40
C MET A 79 11.83 -7.64 7.00
N GLY A 80 12.57 -6.89 6.18
CA GLY A 80 13.39 -5.76 6.62
C GLY A 80 12.57 -4.69 7.34
N THR A 81 11.36 -4.44 6.92
CA THR A 81 10.43 -3.50 7.59
C THR A 81 10.14 -3.95 9.02
N MET A 82 9.82 -5.23 9.22
CA MET A 82 9.58 -5.80 10.54
C MET A 82 10.84 -5.75 11.41
N LEU A 83 12.00 -6.09 10.86
CA LEU A 83 13.26 -6.19 11.61
C LEU A 83 13.82 -4.82 12.03
N ILE A 84 13.54 -3.77 11.26
CA ILE A 84 14.10 -2.43 11.51
C ILE A 84 13.01 -1.49 12.08
N ALA A 85 11.86 -1.39 11.43
CA ALA A 85 10.84 -0.43 11.80
C ALA A 85 10.11 -0.80 13.09
N LEU A 86 9.87 -2.09 13.36
CA LEU A 86 9.18 -2.52 14.57
C LEU A 86 10.01 -2.22 15.84
N PRO A 87 11.30 -2.59 15.96
CA PRO A 87 12.11 -2.20 17.12
C PRO A 87 12.16 -0.69 17.32
N LEU A 88 12.26 0.08 16.24
CA LEU A 88 12.26 1.54 16.31
C LEU A 88 10.92 2.07 16.83
N ALA A 89 9.80 1.55 16.35
CA ALA A 89 8.47 1.94 16.79
C ALA A 89 8.24 1.61 18.29
N ILE A 90 8.72 0.45 18.75
CA ILE A 90 8.67 0.05 20.16
C ILE A 90 9.54 0.99 20.99
N PHE A 91 10.76 1.29 20.54
CA PHE A 91 11.67 2.22 21.22
C PHE A 91 11.08 3.63 21.33
N MET A 92 10.31 4.08 20.31
CA MET A 92 9.58 5.34 20.35
C MET A 92 8.34 5.32 21.27
N GLY A 93 8.04 4.19 21.91
CA GLY A 93 6.94 4.08 22.88
C GLY A 93 5.55 3.88 22.27
N LEU A 94 5.46 3.46 21.01
CA LEU A 94 4.17 3.26 20.33
C LEU A 94 3.35 2.06 20.87
N GLY A 95 3.95 1.21 21.70
CA GLY A 95 3.27 0.09 22.33
C GLY A 95 2.59 -0.83 21.30
N ARG A 96 1.31 -1.13 21.48
CA ARG A 96 0.53 -2.00 20.59
C ARG A 96 0.31 -1.39 19.20
N SER A 97 0.31 -0.07 19.06
CA SER A 97 0.22 0.62 17.76
C SER A 97 1.43 0.35 16.86
N SER A 98 2.55 -0.15 17.41
CA SER A 98 3.73 -0.54 16.65
C SER A 98 3.48 -1.69 15.66
N VAL A 99 2.34 -2.39 15.76
CA VAL A 99 1.90 -3.38 14.76
C VAL A 99 1.86 -2.76 13.35
N GLY A 100 1.49 -1.48 13.22
CA GLY A 100 1.56 -0.78 11.93
C GLY A 100 2.95 -0.73 11.29
N ALA A 101 4.02 -0.84 12.09
CA ALA A 101 5.40 -0.86 11.61
C ALA A 101 5.88 -2.26 11.14
N THR A 102 5.08 -3.31 11.33
CA THR A 102 5.44 -4.68 10.89
C THR A 102 5.12 -4.94 9.43
N PHE A 103 4.27 -4.11 8.84
CA PHE A 103 3.85 -4.23 7.46
C PHE A 103 4.71 -3.35 6.56
N SER A 104 4.99 -3.80 5.34
CA SER A 104 5.49 -2.88 4.32
C SER A 104 4.43 -1.79 4.06
N LEU A 105 4.90 -0.60 3.70
CA LEU A 105 4.07 0.60 3.58
C LEU A 105 2.75 0.34 2.83
N CYS A 106 1.63 0.69 3.45
CA CYS A 106 0.28 0.72 2.86
C CYS A 106 -0.25 -0.60 2.30
N ARG A 107 0.01 -1.72 2.93
CA ARG A 107 -0.65 -2.98 2.55
C ARG A 107 -2.14 -2.93 2.88
N ASP A 108 -2.98 -2.90 1.85
CA ASP A 108 -4.45 -2.90 1.99
C ASP A 108 -4.94 -4.12 2.77
N THR A 109 -4.34 -5.29 2.51
CA THR A 109 -4.60 -6.54 3.23
C THR A 109 -4.30 -6.44 4.72
N ALA A 110 -3.22 -5.76 5.12
CA ALA A 110 -2.86 -5.59 6.52
C ALA A 110 -3.92 -4.78 7.29
N LEU A 111 -4.46 -3.73 6.67
CA LEU A 111 -5.54 -2.94 7.24
C LEU A 111 -6.82 -3.78 7.38
N GLY A 112 -7.15 -4.61 6.38
CA GLY A 112 -8.29 -5.53 6.42
C GLY A 112 -8.15 -6.53 7.58
N ILE A 113 -7.02 -7.23 7.67
CA ILE A 113 -6.78 -8.24 8.71
C ILE A 113 -6.78 -7.62 10.11
N THR A 114 -6.12 -6.46 10.28
CA THR A 114 -6.04 -5.80 11.58
C THR A 114 -7.42 -5.26 12.00
N GLY A 115 -8.15 -4.69 11.05
CA GLY A 115 -9.51 -4.20 11.28
C GLY A 115 -10.48 -5.32 11.66
N ASP A 116 -10.40 -6.47 11.00
CA ASP A 116 -11.25 -7.63 11.27
C ASP A 116 -10.91 -8.29 12.61
N LYS A 117 -9.62 -8.46 12.91
CA LYS A 117 -9.15 -9.17 14.11
C LYS A 117 -9.22 -8.34 15.39
N TYR A 118 -8.87 -7.07 15.33
CA TYR A 118 -8.71 -6.21 16.51
C TYR A 118 -9.68 -5.02 16.52
N GLY A 119 -10.28 -4.71 15.38
CA GLY A 119 -11.08 -3.50 15.18
C GLY A 119 -10.21 -2.28 14.83
N LEU A 120 -10.72 -1.40 13.96
CA LEU A 120 -9.99 -0.19 13.53
C LEU A 120 -9.77 0.84 14.64
N ASN A 121 -10.58 0.78 15.73
CA ASN A 121 -10.46 1.67 16.89
C ASN A 121 -9.53 1.11 17.97
N SER A 122 -8.95 -0.07 17.80
CA SER A 122 -7.93 -0.63 18.69
C SER A 122 -6.59 0.08 18.49
N ASP A 123 -5.66 -0.07 19.41
CA ASP A 123 -4.31 0.45 19.25
C ASP A 123 -3.64 -0.11 17.99
N GLU A 124 -3.82 -1.41 17.70
CA GLU A 124 -3.34 -2.05 16.49
C GLU A 124 -3.99 -1.46 15.23
N GLY A 125 -5.30 -1.27 15.27
CA GLY A 125 -6.06 -0.66 14.18
C GLY A 125 -5.61 0.76 13.90
N ILE A 126 -5.46 1.58 14.94
CA ILE A 126 -4.99 2.96 14.84
C ILE A 126 -3.56 3.01 14.26
N GLY A 127 -2.65 2.15 14.74
CA GLY A 127 -1.29 2.07 14.24
C GLY A 127 -1.24 1.67 12.76
N THR A 128 -2.00 0.66 12.37
CA THR A 128 -2.07 0.19 10.98
C THR A 128 -2.71 1.24 10.07
N LEU A 129 -3.80 1.88 10.52
CA LEU A 129 -4.47 2.95 9.77
C LEU A 129 -3.58 4.18 9.60
N GLY A 130 -2.86 4.56 10.66
CA GLY A 130 -1.90 5.67 10.61
C GLY A 130 -0.79 5.43 9.59
N THR A 131 -0.20 4.22 9.59
CA THR A 131 0.80 3.81 8.61
C THR A 131 0.21 3.79 7.20
N TYR A 132 -1.01 3.29 7.03
CA TYR A 132 -1.70 3.24 5.75
C TYR A 132 -1.93 4.65 5.16
N ILE A 133 -2.49 5.57 5.94
CA ILE A 133 -2.78 6.94 5.49
C ILE A 133 -1.47 7.68 5.17
N SER A 134 -0.53 7.66 6.10
CA SER A 134 0.76 8.34 5.93
C SER A 134 1.52 7.79 4.73
N GLY A 135 1.58 6.48 4.60
CA GLY A 135 2.23 5.82 3.49
C GLY A 135 1.53 6.07 2.15
N SER A 136 0.20 6.11 2.10
CA SER A 136 -0.54 6.41 0.86
C SER A 136 -0.21 7.79 0.32
N ILE A 137 -0.03 8.78 1.19
CA ILE A 137 0.28 10.16 0.81
C ILE A 137 1.78 10.30 0.50
N PHE A 138 2.61 10.08 1.53
CA PHE A 138 4.05 10.34 1.43
C PHE A 138 4.78 9.27 0.63
N GLY A 139 4.42 8.01 0.79
CA GLY A 139 5.04 6.90 0.09
C GLY A 139 4.83 6.98 -1.42
N THR A 140 3.62 7.29 -1.86
CA THR A 140 3.31 7.44 -3.29
C THR A 140 4.16 8.53 -3.94
N LEU A 141 4.30 9.69 -3.28
CA LEU A 141 5.18 10.77 -3.74
C LEU A 141 6.64 10.33 -3.70
N PHE A 142 7.09 9.77 -2.59
CA PHE A 142 8.47 9.34 -2.40
C PHE A 142 8.90 8.32 -3.46
N TYR A 143 8.09 7.30 -3.72
CA TYR A 143 8.42 6.29 -4.73
C TYR A 143 8.38 6.84 -6.16
N SER A 144 7.54 7.83 -6.45
CA SER A 144 7.53 8.49 -7.75
C SER A 144 8.86 9.20 -8.06
N PHE A 145 9.54 9.72 -7.03
CA PHE A 145 10.85 10.36 -7.17
C PHE A 145 11.99 9.34 -7.02
N LEU A 146 11.88 8.41 -6.08
CA LEU A 146 12.94 7.44 -5.80
C LEU A 146 13.21 6.53 -6.99
N ALA A 147 12.17 6.10 -7.70
CA ALA A 147 12.30 5.15 -8.80
C ALA A 147 13.20 5.69 -9.96
N PRO A 148 12.98 6.89 -10.52
CA PRO A 148 13.87 7.46 -11.51
C PRO A 148 15.28 7.75 -10.96
N ILE A 149 15.40 8.22 -9.72
CA ILE A 149 16.71 8.49 -9.10
C ILE A 149 17.51 7.18 -8.97
N SER A 150 16.85 6.09 -8.56
CA SER A 150 17.49 4.78 -8.45
C SER A 150 17.99 4.27 -9.82
N LEU A 151 17.23 4.54 -10.87
CA LEU A 151 17.65 4.24 -12.24
C LEU A 151 18.92 5.03 -12.63
N MET A 152 18.98 6.31 -12.26
CA MET A 152 20.16 7.17 -12.51
C MET A 152 21.41 6.71 -11.74
N ILE A 153 21.23 6.10 -10.57
CA ILE A 153 22.34 5.54 -9.76
C ILE A 153 22.88 4.23 -10.36
N GLY A 154 22.14 3.63 -11.33
CA GLY A 154 22.58 2.45 -12.07
C GLY A 154 21.89 1.15 -11.69
N PHE A 155 20.77 1.21 -10.95
CA PHE A 155 19.95 0.01 -10.72
C PHE A 155 19.26 -0.43 -12.01
N HIS A 156 19.18 -1.74 -12.21
CA HIS A 156 18.54 -2.31 -13.39
C HIS A 156 17.03 -2.06 -13.38
N PRO A 157 16.39 -1.67 -14.51
CA PRO A 157 14.96 -1.40 -14.59
C PRO A 157 14.08 -2.54 -14.06
N TYR A 158 14.43 -3.80 -14.31
CA TYR A 158 13.68 -4.96 -13.82
C TYR A 158 13.71 -5.10 -12.29
N ALA A 159 14.86 -4.85 -11.68
CA ALA A 159 14.99 -4.88 -10.23
C ALA A 159 14.15 -3.78 -9.58
N LEU A 160 14.12 -2.58 -10.17
CA LEU A 160 13.30 -1.47 -9.70
C LEU A 160 11.80 -1.74 -9.92
N ALA A 161 11.44 -2.37 -11.03
CA ALA A 161 10.07 -2.79 -11.29
C ALA A 161 9.59 -3.80 -10.25
N MET A 162 10.40 -4.80 -9.93
CA MET A 162 10.09 -5.75 -8.84
C MET A 162 10.00 -5.05 -7.48
N ALA A 163 10.93 -4.16 -7.16
CA ALA A 163 10.89 -3.40 -5.91
C ALA A 163 9.63 -2.53 -5.80
N SER A 164 9.09 -2.03 -6.92
CA SER A 164 7.87 -1.21 -6.92
C SER A 164 6.64 -1.99 -6.46
N GLY A 165 6.57 -3.29 -6.71
CA GLY A 165 5.46 -4.15 -6.29
C GLY A 165 5.41 -4.44 -4.79
N MET A 166 6.48 -4.18 -4.06
CA MET A 166 6.54 -4.41 -2.61
C MET A 166 5.65 -3.45 -1.78
N GLY A 167 5.19 -2.36 -2.38
CA GLY A 167 4.31 -1.39 -1.73
C GLY A 167 2.82 -1.71 -1.91
N SER A 168 1.96 -0.72 -1.61
CA SER A 168 0.55 -0.78 -1.98
C SER A 168 0.36 -0.63 -3.50
N ALA A 169 -0.82 -1.01 -3.99
CA ALA A 169 -1.16 -0.85 -5.40
C ALA A 169 -0.95 0.59 -5.91
N SER A 170 -1.21 1.61 -5.10
CA SER A 170 -1.00 3.01 -5.46
C SER A 170 0.47 3.40 -5.55
N MET A 171 1.29 2.92 -4.63
CA MET A 171 2.75 3.14 -4.67
C MET A 171 3.37 2.40 -5.84
N MET A 172 2.97 1.15 -6.08
CA MET A 172 3.40 0.37 -7.23
C MET A 172 3.09 1.12 -8.53
N GLN A 173 1.85 1.55 -8.73
CA GLN A 173 1.47 2.30 -9.93
C GLN A 173 2.27 3.58 -10.11
N ALA A 174 2.51 4.32 -9.03
CA ALA A 174 3.27 5.56 -9.08
C ALA A 174 4.75 5.33 -9.45
N ALA A 175 5.39 4.35 -8.82
CA ALA A 175 6.77 3.97 -9.13
C ALA A 175 6.90 3.40 -10.54
N THR A 176 6.00 2.49 -10.93
CA THR A 176 5.97 1.87 -12.26
C THR A 176 5.80 2.92 -13.36
N ALA A 177 4.84 3.84 -13.20
CA ALA A 177 4.65 4.92 -14.17
C ALA A 177 5.88 5.83 -14.27
N ALA A 178 6.54 6.12 -13.15
CA ALA A 178 7.76 6.91 -13.15
C ALA A 178 8.92 6.17 -13.84
N LEU A 179 9.05 4.85 -13.64
CA LEU A 179 10.04 4.01 -14.31
C LEU A 179 9.80 3.91 -15.82
N VAL A 180 8.55 3.69 -16.24
CA VAL A 180 8.18 3.64 -17.68
C VAL A 180 8.54 4.96 -18.36
N ASN A 181 8.23 6.09 -17.72
CA ASN A 181 8.59 7.40 -18.27
C ASN A 181 10.13 7.62 -18.35
N ALA A 182 10.89 7.08 -17.39
CA ALA A 182 12.34 7.23 -17.34
C ALA A 182 13.08 6.22 -18.25
N ALA A 183 12.49 5.05 -18.49
CA ALA A 183 13.08 3.97 -19.28
C ALA A 183 12.03 3.34 -20.23
N PRO A 184 11.49 4.07 -21.22
CA PRO A 184 10.41 3.61 -22.08
C PRO A 184 10.79 2.40 -22.94
N ALA A 185 12.07 2.16 -23.18
CA ALA A 185 12.54 0.98 -23.90
C ALA A 185 12.25 -0.35 -23.16
N TYR A 186 11.97 -0.28 -21.87
CA TYR A 186 11.69 -1.44 -21.00
C TYR A 186 10.24 -1.46 -20.49
N GLU A 187 9.32 -0.72 -21.11
CA GLU A 187 7.95 -0.52 -20.64
C GLU A 187 7.24 -1.84 -20.35
N GLU A 188 7.22 -2.76 -21.33
CA GLU A 188 6.53 -4.04 -21.21
C GLU A 188 7.05 -4.87 -20.04
N GLN A 189 8.36 -4.97 -19.91
CA GLN A 189 9.00 -5.72 -18.82
C GLN A 189 8.81 -5.04 -17.46
N ILE A 190 8.87 -3.71 -17.39
CA ILE A 190 8.60 -2.96 -16.15
C ILE A 190 7.18 -3.24 -15.68
N LEU A 191 6.19 -3.19 -16.57
CA LEU A 191 4.81 -3.50 -16.24
C LEU A 191 4.63 -4.94 -15.77
N ALA A 192 5.26 -5.90 -16.47
CA ALA A 192 5.21 -7.31 -16.14
C ALA A 192 5.82 -7.62 -14.76
N TYR A 193 7.04 -7.16 -14.51
CA TYR A 193 7.72 -7.40 -13.23
C TYR A 193 7.05 -6.69 -12.05
N SER A 194 6.54 -5.47 -12.25
CA SER A 194 5.80 -4.75 -11.21
C SER A 194 4.51 -5.47 -10.84
N ALA A 195 3.73 -5.91 -11.84
CA ALA A 195 2.49 -6.63 -11.60
C ALA A 195 2.74 -7.98 -10.90
N THR A 196 3.75 -8.73 -11.34
CA THR A 196 4.13 -10.01 -10.75
C THR A 196 4.57 -9.87 -9.30
N SER A 197 5.34 -8.83 -9.01
CA SER A 197 5.84 -8.54 -7.66
C SER A 197 4.76 -8.02 -6.71
N GLY A 198 3.68 -7.47 -7.23
CA GLY A 198 2.55 -6.96 -6.45
C GLY A 198 1.53 -8.02 -6.00
N LEU A 199 1.69 -9.28 -6.49
CA LEU A 199 0.85 -10.44 -6.12
C LEU A 199 1.20 -10.96 -4.73
#